data_10099c2e24be719da451991e06ae3d37
#
_entry.id   10099c2e24be719da451991e06ae3d37
#
_cell.length_a   1.000
_cell.length_b   1.000
_cell.length_c   1.000
_cell.angle_alpha   90.00
_cell.angle_beta   90.00
_cell.angle_gamma   90.00
#
_symmetry.space_group_name_H-M   'P 1'
#
loop_
_entity.id
_entity.type
_entity.pdbx_description
1 polymer ?
#
loop_
_entity_poly.entity_id
_entity_poly.type
_entity_poly.pdbx_seq_one_letter_code
_entity_poly.pdbx_strand_id
1 'polypeptide(L)'
;MRRFARAGNRVIFVNSISMGLPSLGHKDLLPRVARKLRSYAKLARETAEGITVVSPAALPFFGSRAARAANRRLLAAQVRMLARSRGLAEPILWVAIPTAAGMIGHLGESLVVYHVSDKYDANEMDHATDPATIRRLHEGAIDAADIVLYSGRKLLAEAERGRERSYLLEQAVDFDHWSRVTSTGGDAPEVAAAVARIPRPRLGYFGAIEPWLVDQELIKRAARERPAWQWVFVGNKSRGLEIEELPNTHFLPPVRYDELPRYAAGFDVCVLPWETEQAFTSYGSAIKVREYLATGKPVVISPLPEYEHLAGVLRIARSREDFFRLVEDALEETGTEAARARQAAVRDGTWDARAEWVSGLIEEALGRKGRA
;
A
#
# COMPACT_ATOMS: atom_id res chain seq x y z
N MET A 1 -1.34 10.18 -6.75
CA MET A 1 -2.38 11.23 -6.73
C MET A 1 -1.86 12.57 -6.17
N ARG A 2 -1.27 12.62 -4.96
CA ARG A 2 -0.73 13.90 -4.39
C ARG A 2 0.28 14.58 -5.32
N ARG A 3 1.16 13.84 -5.98
CA ARG A 3 2.15 14.41 -6.92
C ARG A 3 1.49 15.00 -8.16
N PHE A 4 0.48 14.33 -8.71
CA PHE A 4 -0.31 14.89 -9.82
C PHE A 4 -1.02 16.19 -9.42
N ALA A 5 -1.61 16.24 -8.22
CA ALA A 5 -2.24 17.48 -7.73
C ALA A 5 -1.22 18.62 -7.57
N ARG A 6 -0.03 18.34 -7.02
CA ARG A 6 1.06 19.34 -6.90
C ARG A 6 1.60 19.81 -8.26
N ALA A 7 1.55 18.96 -9.28
CA ALA A 7 1.89 19.32 -10.66
C ALA A 7 0.78 20.11 -11.38
N GLY A 8 -0.24 20.59 -10.65
CA GLY A 8 -1.33 21.43 -11.19
C GLY A 8 -2.52 20.65 -11.76
N ASN A 9 -2.51 19.31 -11.70
CA ASN A 9 -3.65 18.53 -12.16
C ASN A 9 -4.81 18.59 -11.15
N ARG A 10 -6.03 18.68 -11.68
CA ARG A 10 -7.24 18.54 -10.86
C ARG A 10 -7.50 17.06 -10.57
N VAL A 11 -7.50 16.68 -9.29
CA VAL A 11 -7.66 15.28 -8.88
C VAL A 11 -8.95 15.10 -8.09
N ILE A 12 -9.80 14.19 -8.55
CA ILE A 12 -10.97 13.71 -7.80
C ILE A 12 -10.68 12.29 -7.34
N PHE A 13 -10.63 12.08 -6.04
CA PHE A 13 -10.45 10.78 -5.42
C PHE A 13 -11.81 10.25 -4.95
N VAL A 14 -12.28 9.18 -5.57
CA VAL A 14 -13.55 8.55 -5.22
C VAL A 14 -13.30 7.43 -4.23
N ASN A 15 -13.83 7.56 -3.01
CA ASN A 15 -13.74 6.52 -2.00
C ASN A 15 -14.47 5.25 -2.47
N SER A 16 -13.88 4.09 -2.18
CA SER A 16 -14.52 2.81 -2.44
C SER A 16 -15.85 2.72 -1.67
N ILE A 17 -16.87 2.23 -2.35
CA ILE A 17 -18.15 1.93 -1.72
C ILE A 17 -18.06 0.49 -1.25
N SER A 18 -18.08 0.30 0.08
CA SER A 18 -18.24 -1.03 0.66
C SER A 18 -19.56 -1.64 0.19
N MET A 19 -19.51 -2.67 -0.62
CA MET A 19 -20.69 -3.39 -1.15
C MET A 19 -21.29 -4.37 -0.12
N GLY A 20 -20.65 -4.54 1.04
CA GLY A 20 -21.18 -5.37 2.13
C GLY A 20 -22.24 -4.63 2.93
N LEU A 21 -23.44 -5.22 3.06
CA LEU A 21 -24.37 -4.86 4.13
C LEU A 21 -23.68 -5.13 5.47
N PRO A 22 -23.74 -4.21 6.44
CA PRO A 22 -23.33 -4.55 7.80
C PRO A 22 -24.16 -5.74 8.24
N SER A 23 -23.51 -6.83 8.68
CA SER A 23 -24.25 -7.96 9.26
C SER A 23 -25.09 -7.45 10.43
N LEU A 24 -26.37 -7.78 10.45
CA LEU A 24 -27.37 -7.31 11.42
C LEU A 24 -27.06 -7.67 12.88
N GLY A 25 -25.95 -8.36 13.15
CA GLY A 25 -25.55 -8.84 14.49
C GLY A 25 -24.52 -7.99 15.24
N HIS A 26 -24.01 -6.88 14.69
CA HIS A 26 -22.99 -6.08 15.38
C HIS A 26 -23.60 -4.96 16.23
N LYS A 27 -23.21 -4.92 17.53
CA LYS A 27 -23.59 -3.89 18.51
C LYS A 27 -23.23 -2.44 18.09
N ASP A 28 -22.44 -2.27 17.01
CA ASP A 28 -21.99 -0.97 16.50
C ASP A 28 -22.72 -0.50 15.22
N LEU A 29 -23.90 -1.05 14.92
CA LEU A 29 -24.64 -0.73 13.70
C LEU A 29 -25.00 0.77 13.63
N LEU A 30 -25.59 1.30 14.71
CA LEU A 30 -26.05 2.69 14.79
C LEU A 30 -24.91 3.72 14.66
N PRO A 31 -23.77 3.60 15.35
CA PRO A 31 -22.65 4.52 15.17
C PRO A 31 -22.04 4.45 13.76
N ARG A 32 -22.02 3.26 13.13
CA ARG A 32 -21.52 3.10 11.76
C ARG A 32 -22.46 3.72 10.74
N VAL A 33 -23.78 3.52 10.88
CA VAL A 33 -24.79 4.16 10.03
C VAL A 33 -24.77 5.67 10.20
N ALA A 34 -24.71 6.19 11.42
CA ALA A 34 -24.63 7.62 11.68
C ALA A 34 -23.36 8.26 11.12
N ARG A 35 -22.21 7.58 11.22
CA ARG A 35 -20.95 8.00 10.62
C ARG A 35 -21.04 8.01 9.09
N LYS A 36 -21.66 7.00 8.50
CA LYS A 36 -21.88 6.87 7.05
C LYS A 36 -22.82 7.96 6.54
N LEU A 37 -23.90 8.24 7.27
CA LEU A 37 -24.84 9.35 6.96
C LEU A 37 -24.15 10.72 7.08
N ARG A 38 -23.32 10.95 8.11
CA ARG A 38 -22.51 12.18 8.21
C ARG A 38 -21.48 12.31 7.08
N SER A 39 -20.91 11.20 6.58
CA SER A 39 -20.01 11.24 5.42
C SER A 39 -20.76 11.58 4.13
N TYR A 40 -22.03 11.20 4.01
CA TYR A 40 -22.89 11.59 2.88
C TYR A 40 -23.32 13.06 2.95
N ALA A 41 -23.43 13.66 4.13
CA ALA A 41 -23.71 15.09 4.27
C ALA A 41 -22.58 15.98 3.75
N LYS A 42 -21.35 15.44 3.60
CA LYS A 42 -20.21 16.09 2.93
C LYS A 42 -19.78 15.23 1.72
N LEU A 43 -20.60 15.26 0.66
CA LEU A 43 -20.37 14.52 -0.59
C LEU A 43 -18.95 14.71 -1.16
N ALA A 44 -18.36 15.86 -0.96
CA ALA A 44 -17.00 16.18 -1.38
C ALA A 44 -16.30 17.02 -0.32
N ARG A 45 -15.03 16.71 -0.09
CA ARG A 45 -14.11 17.53 0.75
C ARG A 45 -12.83 17.78 -0.03
N GLU A 46 -12.21 18.89 0.19
CA GLU A 46 -10.90 19.20 -0.37
C GLU A 46 -9.82 18.94 0.68
N THR A 47 -8.71 18.33 0.25
CA THR A 47 -7.52 18.14 1.10
C THR A 47 -6.61 19.35 0.99
N ALA A 48 -5.64 19.48 1.90
CA ALA A 48 -4.64 20.55 1.84
C ALA A 48 -3.80 20.52 0.54
N GLU A 49 -3.71 19.36 -0.11
CA GLU A 49 -3.00 19.19 -1.38
C GLU A 49 -3.88 19.46 -2.61
N GLY A 50 -5.09 19.97 -2.45
CA GLY A 50 -6.00 20.29 -3.56
C GLY A 50 -6.71 19.08 -4.18
N ILE A 51 -6.71 17.92 -3.50
CA ILE A 51 -7.44 16.74 -3.96
C ILE A 51 -8.89 16.81 -3.47
N THR A 52 -9.85 16.70 -4.37
CA THR A 52 -11.26 16.58 -4.03
C THR A 52 -11.59 15.12 -3.71
N VAL A 53 -11.82 14.81 -2.44
CA VAL A 53 -12.22 13.45 -1.98
C VAL A 53 -13.75 13.36 -1.98
N VAL A 54 -14.27 12.35 -2.67
CA VAL A 54 -15.71 12.12 -2.84
C VAL A 54 -16.12 10.81 -2.19
N SER A 55 -17.22 10.85 -1.45
CA SER A 55 -17.91 9.66 -0.93
C SER A 55 -19.30 9.59 -1.56
N PRO A 56 -19.46 9.00 -2.76
CA PRO A 56 -20.72 9.02 -3.46
C PRO A 56 -21.77 8.19 -2.74
N ALA A 57 -23.03 8.62 -2.85
CA ALA A 57 -24.17 7.88 -2.31
C ALA A 57 -24.49 6.67 -3.18
N ALA A 58 -24.74 5.53 -2.55
CA ALA A 58 -25.23 4.33 -3.21
C ALA A 58 -26.51 3.83 -2.53
N LEU A 59 -27.38 3.20 -3.31
CA LEU A 59 -28.54 2.50 -2.76
C LEU A 59 -28.05 1.28 -1.95
N PRO A 60 -28.69 0.98 -0.80
CA PRO A 60 -28.24 -0.14 0.05
C PRO A 60 -28.59 -1.52 -0.51
N PHE A 61 -29.00 -1.60 -1.76
CA PHE A 61 -29.41 -2.82 -2.44
C PHE A 61 -28.37 -3.22 -3.50
N PHE A 62 -27.68 -4.33 -3.28
CA PHE A 62 -26.64 -4.85 -4.19
C PHE A 62 -26.95 -6.25 -4.73
N GLY A 63 -28.00 -6.92 -4.21
CA GLY A 63 -28.28 -8.33 -4.47
C GLY A 63 -28.76 -8.65 -5.88
N SER A 64 -29.44 -7.74 -6.59
CA SER A 64 -29.95 -7.98 -7.94
C SER A 64 -29.14 -7.29 -9.04
N ARG A 65 -29.17 -7.83 -10.27
CA ARG A 65 -28.56 -7.19 -11.45
C ARG A 65 -29.10 -5.79 -11.70
N ALA A 66 -30.42 -5.59 -11.50
CA ALA A 66 -31.08 -4.30 -11.68
C ALA A 66 -30.59 -3.28 -10.65
N ALA A 67 -30.50 -3.66 -9.36
CA ALA A 67 -29.99 -2.79 -8.32
C ALA A 67 -28.52 -2.38 -8.53
N ARG A 68 -27.68 -3.33 -8.98
CA ARG A 68 -26.30 -3.01 -9.35
C ARG A 68 -26.22 -2.05 -10.54
N ALA A 69 -27.05 -2.22 -11.55
CA ALA A 69 -27.13 -1.31 -12.71
C ALA A 69 -27.61 0.08 -12.29
N ALA A 70 -28.60 0.18 -11.41
CA ALA A 70 -29.10 1.44 -10.88
C ALA A 70 -28.02 2.16 -10.05
N ASN A 71 -27.33 1.45 -9.16
CA ASN A 71 -26.21 1.99 -8.40
C ASN A 71 -25.08 2.51 -9.32
N ARG A 72 -24.69 1.76 -10.33
CA ARG A 72 -23.67 2.19 -11.29
C ARG A 72 -24.08 3.50 -11.96
N ARG A 73 -25.32 3.62 -12.45
CA ARG A 73 -25.82 4.85 -13.09
C ARG A 73 -25.85 6.02 -12.10
N LEU A 74 -26.30 5.80 -10.88
CA LEU A 74 -26.35 6.81 -9.83
C LEU A 74 -24.93 7.32 -9.50
N LEU A 75 -23.97 6.41 -9.33
CA LEU A 75 -22.58 6.72 -9.05
C LEU A 75 -21.94 7.51 -10.21
N ALA A 76 -22.12 7.02 -11.45
CA ALA A 76 -21.61 7.69 -12.63
C ALA A 76 -22.18 9.11 -12.77
N ALA A 77 -23.47 9.30 -12.50
CA ALA A 77 -24.09 10.61 -12.55
C ALA A 77 -23.50 11.57 -11.53
N GLN A 78 -23.33 11.13 -10.28
CA GLN A 78 -22.73 11.93 -9.21
C GLN A 78 -21.28 12.35 -9.53
N VAL A 79 -20.45 11.36 -9.95
CA VAL A 79 -19.04 11.62 -10.28
C VAL A 79 -18.94 12.55 -11.51
N ARG A 80 -19.73 12.31 -12.56
CA ARG A 80 -19.75 13.21 -13.75
C ARG A 80 -20.17 14.62 -13.42
N MET A 81 -21.23 14.78 -12.62
CA MET A 81 -21.71 16.11 -12.21
C MET A 81 -20.60 16.86 -11.47
N LEU A 82 -19.94 16.19 -10.54
CA LEU A 82 -18.85 16.79 -9.79
C LEU A 82 -17.63 17.09 -10.69
N ALA A 83 -17.24 16.16 -11.57
CA ALA A 83 -16.15 16.36 -12.51
C ALA A 83 -16.38 17.61 -13.38
N ARG A 84 -17.60 17.73 -13.94
CA ARG A 84 -17.99 18.91 -14.74
C ARG A 84 -17.99 20.19 -13.92
N SER A 85 -18.50 20.18 -12.69
CA SER A 85 -18.48 21.36 -11.81
C SER A 85 -17.06 21.81 -11.44
N ARG A 86 -16.08 20.92 -11.57
CA ARG A 86 -14.65 21.21 -11.37
C ARG A 86 -13.89 21.43 -12.69
N GLY A 87 -14.61 21.56 -13.83
CA GLY A 87 -14.02 21.80 -15.14
C GLY A 87 -13.27 20.61 -15.74
N LEU A 88 -13.61 19.37 -15.34
CA LEU A 88 -13.12 18.15 -15.91
C LEU A 88 -14.15 17.62 -16.93
N ALA A 89 -13.99 17.99 -18.20
CA ALA A 89 -14.91 17.56 -19.27
C ALA A 89 -14.62 16.12 -19.73
N GLU A 90 -13.36 15.81 -19.94
CA GLU A 90 -12.85 14.53 -20.43
C GLU A 90 -11.75 14.00 -19.48
N PRO A 91 -12.13 13.48 -18.29
CA PRO A 91 -11.15 13.09 -17.28
C PRO A 91 -10.36 11.84 -17.70
N ILE A 92 -9.16 11.69 -17.17
CA ILE A 92 -8.46 10.41 -17.14
C ILE A 92 -9.05 9.61 -15.99
N LEU A 93 -9.59 8.43 -16.28
CA LEU A 93 -10.11 7.53 -15.28
C LEU A 93 -9.02 6.60 -14.76
N TRP A 94 -8.64 6.76 -13.49
CA TRP A 94 -7.71 5.87 -12.80
C TRP A 94 -8.47 4.87 -11.94
N VAL A 95 -8.50 3.61 -12.37
CA VAL A 95 -9.13 2.49 -11.66
C VAL A 95 -8.09 1.81 -10.78
N ALA A 96 -8.32 1.76 -9.46
CA ALA A 96 -7.38 1.20 -8.49
C ALA A 96 -7.85 -0.14 -7.87
N ILE A 97 -9.10 -0.54 -8.12
CA ILE A 97 -9.67 -1.80 -7.61
C ILE A 97 -10.61 -2.41 -8.66
N PRO A 98 -10.68 -3.75 -8.79
CA PRO A 98 -11.53 -4.41 -9.79
C PRO A 98 -13.02 -4.03 -9.69
N THR A 99 -13.54 -3.83 -8.49
CA THR A 99 -14.95 -3.46 -8.26
C THR A 99 -15.33 -2.10 -8.84
N ALA A 100 -14.36 -1.22 -9.11
CA ALA A 100 -14.57 0.06 -9.77
C ALA A 100 -14.57 -0.05 -11.32
N ALA A 101 -14.24 -1.21 -11.91
CA ALA A 101 -14.24 -1.42 -13.36
C ALA A 101 -15.59 -1.11 -14.02
N GLY A 102 -16.71 -1.30 -13.30
CA GLY A 102 -18.03 -0.94 -13.76
C GLY A 102 -18.26 0.55 -14.05
N MET A 103 -17.30 1.42 -13.72
CA MET A 103 -17.36 2.86 -14.01
C MET A 103 -16.75 3.21 -15.39
N ILE A 104 -15.96 2.31 -15.97
CA ILE A 104 -15.33 2.50 -17.28
C ILE A 104 -16.41 2.66 -18.34
N GLY A 105 -16.23 3.62 -19.23
CA GLY A 105 -17.20 3.98 -20.27
C GLY A 105 -18.40 4.83 -19.79
N HIS A 106 -18.41 5.20 -18.50
CA HIS A 106 -19.55 5.91 -17.92
C HIS A 106 -19.25 7.33 -17.43
N LEU A 107 -18.01 7.79 -17.48
CA LEU A 107 -17.60 9.10 -16.97
C LEU A 107 -17.30 10.10 -18.09
N GLY A 108 -17.25 9.69 -19.36
CA GLY A 108 -16.81 10.48 -20.49
C GLY A 108 -15.29 10.67 -20.47
N GLU A 109 -14.60 9.67 -19.98
CA GLU A 109 -13.15 9.65 -19.84
C GLU A 109 -12.45 9.59 -21.21
N SER A 110 -11.38 10.38 -21.36
CA SER A 110 -10.51 10.34 -22.55
C SER A 110 -9.53 9.18 -22.52
N LEU A 111 -9.16 8.71 -21.33
CA LEU A 111 -8.19 7.64 -21.13
C LEU A 111 -8.50 6.84 -19.86
N VAL A 112 -8.25 5.54 -19.90
CA VAL A 112 -8.42 4.63 -18.78
C VAL A 112 -7.07 4.07 -18.35
N VAL A 113 -6.69 4.30 -17.09
CA VAL A 113 -5.55 3.66 -16.43
C VAL A 113 -6.08 2.65 -15.42
N TYR A 114 -5.67 1.40 -15.54
CA TYR A 114 -5.96 0.39 -14.52
C TYR A 114 -4.71 0.07 -13.73
N HIS A 115 -4.75 0.26 -12.41
CA HIS A 115 -3.62 0.01 -11.51
C HIS A 115 -3.87 -1.23 -10.67
N VAL A 116 -3.15 -2.30 -10.98
CA VAL A 116 -3.19 -3.60 -10.30
C VAL A 116 -2.19 -3.53 -9.14
N SER A 117 -2.66 -3.28 -7.93
CA SER A 117 -1.80 -3.16 -6.74
C SER A 117 -1.62 -4.46 -5.98
N ASP A 118 -2.54 -5.42 -6.16
CA ASP A 118 -2.56 -6.67 -5.41
C ASP A 118 -3.13 -7.82 -6.25
N LYS A 119 -2.92 -9.06 -5.81
CA LYS A 119 -3.57 -10.26 -6.34
C LYS A 119 -4.99 -10.38 -5.75
N TYR A 120 -5.91 -9.57 -6.26
CA TYR A 120 -7.26 -9.41 -5.68
C TYR A 120 -8.08 -10.70 -5.60
N ASP A 121 -7.92 -11.63 -6.54
CA ASP A 121 -8.61 -12.91 -6.60
C ASP A 121 -8.02 -13.97 -5.66
N ALA A 122 -6.84 -13.71 -5.09
CA ALA A 122 -6.20 -14.55 -4.07
C ALA A 122 -6.41 -14.00 -2.65
N ASN A 123 -7.13 -12.90 -2.45
CA ASN A 123 -7.40 -12.35 -1.13
C ASN A 123 -8.56 -13.09 -0.45
N GLU A 124 -8.23 -14.14 0.29
CA GLU A 124 -9.19 -14.94 1.05
C GLU A 124 -9.83 -14.17 2.22
N MET A 125 -9.24 -13.05 2.62
CA MET A 125 -9.77 -12.20 3.71
C MET A 125 -10.90 -11.27 3.27
N ASP A 126 -11.08 -11.04 1.97
CA ASP A 126 -12.20 -10.26 1.43
C ASP A 126 -13.39 -11.20 1.09
N HIS A 127 -14.11 -11.61 2.12
CA HIS A 127 -15.32 -12.44 1.97
C HIS A 127 -16.53 -11.67 1.37
N ALA A 128 -16.38 -10.40 1.02
CA ALA A 128 -17.49 -9.58 0.53
C ALA A 128 -17.85 -9.86 -0.93
N THR A 129 -16.93 -10.41 -1.71
CA THR A 129 -17.15 -10.67 -3.14
C THR A 129 -16.52 -12.02 -3.54
N ASP A 130 -17.29 -12.83 -4.26
CA ASP A 130 -16.82 -14.10 -4.81
C ASP A 130 -15.58 -13.94 -5.70
N PRO A 131 -14.51 -14.76 -5.49
CA PRO A 131 -13.25 -14.67 -6.25
C PRO A 131 -13.42 -14.74 -7.78
N ALA A 132 -14.36 -15.56 -8.28
CA ALA A 132 -14.63 -15.64 -9.71
C ALA A 132 -15.26 -14.34 -10.27
N THR A 133 -16.01 -13.64 -9.45
CA THR A 133 -16.54 -12.31 -9.79
C THR A 133 -15.43 -11.27 -9.81
N ILE A 134 -14.53 -11.28 -8.83
CA ILE A 134 -13.35 -10.38 -8.80
C ILE A 134 -12.48 -10.61 -10.03
N ARG A 135 -12.20 -11.87 -10.38
CA ARG A 135 -11.42 -12.23 -11.58
C ARG A 135 -12.06 -11.67 -12.86
N ARG A 136 -13.36 -11.86 -13.06
CA ARG A 136 -14.06 -11.30 -14.24
C ARG A 136 -14.00 -9.77 -14.29
N LEU A 137 -14.13 -9.09 -13.14
CA LEU A 137 -14.03 -7.63 -13.08
C LEU A 137 -12.61 -7.17 -13.37
N HIS A 138 -11.61 -7.88 -12.86
CA HIS A 138 -10.20 -7.64 -13.12
C HIS A 138 -9.86 -7.78 -14.61
N GLU A 139 -10.24 -8.90 -15.23
CA GLU A 139 -10.04 -9.14 -16.66
C GLU A 139 -10.74 -8.08 -17.51
N GLY A 140 -12.00 -7.76 -17.20
CA GLY A 140 -12.73 -6.71 -17.90
C GLY A 140 -12.11 -5.32 -17.73
N ALA A 141 -11.48 -5.02 -16.59
CA ALA A 141 -10.76 -3.77 -16.40
C ALA A 141 -9.47 -3.74 -17.25
N ILE A 142 -8.73 -4.85 -17.34
CA ILE A 142 -7.56 -4.98 -18.20
C ILE A 142 -7.96 -4.76 -19.67
N ASP A 143 -9.01 -5.45 -20.13
CA ASP A 143 -9.45 -5.37 -21.53
C ASP A 143 -9.89 -3.95 -21.92
N ALA A 144 -10.48 -3.20 -21.00
CA ALA A 144 -10.96 -1.84 -21.21
C ALA A 144 -9.94 -0.72 -20.97
N ALA A 145 -8.80 -1.03 -20.35
CA ALA A 145 -7.80 -0.03 -20.02
C ALA A 145 -6.90 0.32 -21.21
N ASP A 146 -6.53 1.57 -21.34
CA ASP A 146 -5.51 2.04 -22.29
C ASP A 146 -4.08 1.83 -21.75
N ILE A 147 -3.93 1.87 -20.43
CA ILE A 147 -2.67 1.63 -19.70
C ILE A 147 -2.99 0.71 -18.52
N VAL A 148 -2.21 -0.36 -18.36
CA VAL A 148 -2.27 -1.23 -17.18
C VAL A 148 -0.97 -1.11 -16.40
N LEU A 149 -1.05 -0.74 -15.13
CA LEU A 149 0.09 -0.57 -14.24
C LEU A 149 0.08 -1.68 -13.18
N TYR A 150 1.16 -2.42 -13.06
CA TYR A 150 1.32 -3.47 -12.05
C TYR A 150 2.28 -3.02 -10.97
N SER A 151 1.89 -3.11 -9.70
CA SER A 151 2.74 -2.70 -8.57
C SER A 151 3.86 -3.68 -8.24
N GLY A 152 3.81 -4.90 -8.76
CA GLY A 152 4.77 -5.98 -8.50
C GLY A 152 5.24 -6.69 -9.75
N ARG A 153 6.51 -7.11 -9.73
CA ARG A 153 7.15 -7.84 -10.83
C ARG A 153 6.47 -9.18 -11.11
N LYS A 154 6.11 -9.91 -10.04
CA LYS A 154 5.40 -11.18 -10.13
C LYS A 154 4.01 -10.99 -10.76
N LEU A 155 3.27 -9.95 -10.35
CA LEU A 155 1.97 -9.62 -10.93
C LEU A 155 2.09 -9.34 -12.43
N LEU A 156 3.10 -8.56 -12.85
CA LEU A 156 3.33 -8.25 -14.27
C LEU A 156 3.80 -9.49 -15.03
N ALA A 157 4.66 -10.32 -14.47
CA ALA A 157 5.17 -11.53 -15.13
C ALA A 157 4.06 -12.53 -15.45
N GLU A 158 3.04 -12.61 -14.61
CA GLU A 158 1.87 -13.47 -14.77
C GLU A 158 0.73 -12.82 -15.59
N ALA A 159 0.91 -11.58 -16.06
CA ALA A 159 -0.10 -10.91 -16.88
C ALA A 159 -0.23 -11.61 -18.25
N GLU A 160 -1.40 -12.19 -18.52
CA GLU A 160 -1.71 -12.88 -19.77
C GLU A 160 -2.35 -11.94 -20.79
N ARG A 161 -3.11 -10.94 -20.31
CA ARG A 161 -3.91 -10.00 -21.12
C ARG A 161 -3.28 -8.61 -21.15
N GLY A 162 -3.43 -7.91 -22.26
CA GLY A 162 -3.05 -6.50 -22.40
C GLY A 162 -1.54 -6.25 -22.22
N ARG A 163 -0.68 -7.21 -22.53
CA ARG A 163 0.78 -7.12 -22.32
C ARG A 163 1.41 -5.93 -23.03
N GLU A 164 0.92 -5.58 -24.20
CA GLU A 164 1.42 -4.48 -25.03
C GLU A 164 1.20 -3.08 -24.40
N ARG A 165 0.31 -3.00 -23.42
CA ARG A 165 -0.01 -1.76 -22.66
C ARG A 165 0.16 -1.92 -21.15
N SER A 166 0.90 -2.95 -20.76
CA SER A 166 1.18 -3.29 -19.35
C SER A 166 2.58 -2.85 -18.95
N TYR A 167 2.68 -2.18 -17.81
CA TYR A 167 3.91 -1.57 -17.32
C TYR A 167 4.10 -1.87 -15.83
N LEU A 168 5.35 -1.99 -15.40
CA LEU A 168 5.70 -2.11 -13.98
C LEU A 168 5.73 -0.73 -13.33
N LEU A 169 4.84 -0.50 -12.38
CA LEU A 169 4.86 0.68 -11.50
C LEU A 169 5.19 0.22 -10.08
N GLU A 170 6.45 -0.05 -9.82
CA GLU A 170 6.91 -0.43 -8.49
C GLU A 170 6.55 0.63 -7.44
N GLN A 171 6.39 0.19 -6.19
CA GLN A 171 6.28 1.09 -5.05
C GLN A 171 7.45 2.08 -5.03
N ALA A 172 7.21 3.26 -4.53
CA ALA A 172 8.21 4.32 -4.46
C ALA A 172 8.46 4.74 -3.01
N VAL A 173 9.44 5.57 -2.79
CA VAL A 173 9.80 6.10 -1.47
C VAL A 173 9.90 7.62 -1.49
N ASP A 174 9.63 8.25 -0.36
CA ASP A 174 10.01 9.64 -0.09
C ASP A 174 11.46 9.63 0.42
N PHE A 175 12.42 9.60 -0.52
CA PHE A 175 13.81 9.36 -0.20
C PHE A 175 14.38 10.39 0.78
N ASP A 176 14.10 11.67 0.56
CA ASP A 176 14.62 12.75 1.42
C ASP A 176 14.07 12.66 2.84
N HIS A 177 12.83 12.17 2.98
CA HIS A 177 12.20 11.97 4.27
C HIS A 177 12.90 10.85 5.09
N TRP A 178 13.25 9.74 4.44
CA TRP A 178 13.79 8.56 5.10
C TRP A 178 15.32 8.53 5.20
N SER A 179 16.04 9.10 4.24
CA SER A 179 17.51 9.08 4.21
C SER A 179 18.15 9.83 5.38
N ARG A 180 17.41 10.73 6.00
CA ARG A 180 17.86 11.47 7.19
C ARG A 180 18.11 10.59 8.42
N VAL A 181 17.52 9.40 8.48
CA VAL A 181 17.61 8.49 9.65
C VAL A 181 19.04 8.12 10.01
N THR A 182 19.92 7.96 9.02
CA THR A 182 21.35 7.67 9.21
C THR A 182 22.26 8.80 8.75
N SER A 183 21.73 10.01 8.52
CA SER A 183 22.56 11.16 8.19
C SER A 183 23.52 11.50 9.36
N THR A 184 24.69 11.99 9.03
CA THR A 184 25.66 12.51 10.00
C THR A 184 25.48 14.01 10.14
N GLY A 185 25.36 14.49 11.38
CA GLY A 185 25.17 15.93 11.66
C GLY A 185 23.78 16.25 12.21
N GLY A 186 23.40 17.54 12.18
CA GLY A 186 22.16 18.05 12.78
C GLY A 186 20.85 17.64 12.13
N ASP A 187 20.91 17.00 10.93
CA ASP A 187 19.73 16.58 10.17
C ASP A 187 19.16 15.22 10.59
N ALA A 188 19.90 14.45 11.38
CA ALA A 188 19.42 13.16 11.88
C ALA A 188 18.25 13.37 12.86
N PRO A 189 17.13 12.63 12.70
CA PRO A 189 16.02 12.77 13.61
C PRO A 189 16.38 12.23 15.00
N GLU A 190 16.00 12.97 16.04
CA GLU A 190 16.07 12.47 17.41
C GLU A 190 15.23 11.20 17.55
N VAL A 191 15.77 10.18 18.24
CA VAL A 191 15.04 8.93 18.50
C VAL A 191 13.81 9.21 19.34
N ALA A 192 12.65 8.70 18.91
CA ALA A 192 11.42 8.84 19.67
C ALA A 192 11.57 8.26 21.08
N ALA A 193 11.18 9.01 22.09
CA ALA A 193 11.36 8.63 23.50
C ALA A 193 10.75 7.26 23.84
N ALA A 194 9.64 6.91 23.19
CA ALA A 194 9.00 5.60 23.36
C ALA A 194 9.90 4.44 22.92
N VAL A 195 10.67 4.62 21.83
CA VAL A 195 11.64 3.63 21.34
C VAL A 195 12.93 3.67 22.15
N ALA A 196 13.39 4.87 22.53
CA ALA A 196 14.64 5.05 23.26
C ALA A 196 14.67 4.31 24.61
N ARG A 197 13.51 4.10 25.26
CA ARG A 197 13.36 3.38 26.53
C ARG A 197 13.45 1.86 26.41
N ILE A 198 13.28 1.31 25.21
CA ILE A 198 13.34 -0.12 24.96
C ILE A 198 14.83 -0.52 24.90
N PRO A 199 15.27 -1.61 25.54
CA PRO A 199 16.65 -2.08 25.44
C PRO A 199 17.07 -2.40 24.00
N ARG A 200 18.36 -2.48 23.75
CA ARG A 200 18.91 -2.96 22.46
C ARG A 200 19.28 -4.44 22.57
N PRO A 201 19.32 -5.19 21.44
CA PRO A 201 19.06 -4.74 20.07
C PRO A 201 17.56 -4.66 19.77
N ARG A 202 17.15 -3.68 18.94
CA ARG A 202 15.75 -3.42 18.56
C ARG A 202 15.47 -3.82 17.12
N LEU A 203 14.60 -4.79 16.93
CA LEU A 203 14.11 -5.24 15.63
C LEU A 203 12.82 -4.49 15.32
N GLY A 204 12.89 -3.53 14.40
CA GLY A 204 11.81 -2.59 14.17
C GLY A 204 10.92 -2.93 12.98
N TYR A 205 9.61 -2.85 13.20
CA TYR A 205 8.56 -2.98 12.21
C TYR A 205 7.57 -1.82 12.34
N PHE A 206 7.17 -1.22 11.23
CA PHE A 206 6.05 -0.26 11.23
C PHE A 206 5.01 -0.59 10.17
N GLY A 207 3.74 -0.26 10.47
CA GLY A 207 2.58 -0.49 9.59
C GLY A 207 1.46 -1.27 10.26
N ALA A 208 0.60 -1.89 9.47
CA ALA A 208 -0.45 -2.77 9.98
C ALA A 208 0.15 -4.05 10.57
N ILE A 209 -0.31 -4.40 11.76
CA ILE A 209 0.13 -5.58 12.51
C ILE A 209 -1.09 -6.52 12.59
N GLU A 210 -1.17 -7.40 11.59
CA GLU A 210 -2.31 -8.30 11.40
C GLU A 210 -1.90 -9.74 11.69
N PRO A 211 -2.73 -10.54 12.39
CA PRO A 211 -2.40 -11.93 12.74
C PRO A 211 -2.12 -12.83 11.52
N TRP A 212 -2.76 -12.54 10.40
CA TRP A 212 -2.60 -13.29 9.15
C TRP A 212 -1.39 -12.83 8.32
N LEU A 213 -0.84 -11.64 8.59
CA LEU A 213 0.25 -11.05 7.82
C LEU A 213 1.61 -11.28 8.47
N VAL A 214 1.66 -11.28 9.79
CA VAL A 214 2.90 -11.41 10.57
C VAL A 214 3.14 -12.88 10.93
N ASP A 215 4.32 -13.41 10.63
CA ASP A 215 4.71 -14.76 11.06
C ASP A 215 4.91 -14.80 12.59
N GLN A 216 3.81 -15.07 13.27
CA GLN A 216 3.78 -15.10 14.74
C GLN A 216 4.63 -16.25 15.30
N GLU A 217 4.73 -17.38 14.61
CA GLU A 217 5.55 -18.52 15.05
C GLU A 217 7.05 -18.20 14.98
N LEU A 218 7.49 -17.51 13.93
CA LEU A 218 8.85 -16.98 13.84
C LEU A 218 9.15 -16.06 15.04
N ILE A 219 8.27 -15.12 15.35
CA ILE A 219 8.48 -14.15 16.42
C ILE A 219 8.45 -14.82 17.80
N LYS A 220 7.51 -15.75 18.06
CA LYS A 220 7.44 -16.52 19.31
C LYS A 220 8.70 -17.34 19.52
N ARG A 221 9.19 -17.98 18.45
CA ARG A 221 10.42 -18.77 18.52
C ARG A 221 11.62 -17.87 18.77
N ALA A 222 11.74 -16.76 18.04
CA ALA A 222 12.80 -15.78 18.24
C ALA A 222 12.78 -15.18 19.66
N ALA A 223 11.61 -14.88 20.20
CA ALA A 223 11.47 -14.35 21.54
C ALA A 223 11.99 -15.29 22.64
N ARG A 224 11.84 -16.60 22.42
CA ARG A 224 12.35 -17.64 23.35
C ARG A 224 13.85 -17.91 23.17
N GLU A 225 14.31 -18.07 21.93
CA GLU A 225 15.68 -18.46 21.62
C GLU A 225 16.67 -17.30 21.68
N ARG A 226 16.18 -16.08 21.51
CA ARG A 226 16.94 -14.81 21.49
C ARG A 226 16.28 -13.75 22.41
N PRO A 227 16.17 -14.01 23.71
CA PRO A 227 15.45 -13.15 24.66
C PRO A 227 16.01 -11.72 24.75
N ALA A 228 17.25 -11.50 24.31
CA ALA A 228 17.84 -10.16 24.22
C ALA A 228 17.23 -9.32 23.11
N TRP A 229 16.69 -9.91 22.03
CA TRP A 229 16.10 -9.19 20.94
C TRP A 229 14.79 -8.54 21.35
N GLN A 230 14.66 -7.25 21.08
CA GLN A 230 13.44 -6.48 21.38
C GLN A 230 12.70 -6.21 20.07
N TRP A 231 11.53 -6.81 19.92
CA TRP A 231 10.65 -6.59 18.77
C TRP A 231 9.83 -5.32 18.98
N VAL A 232 10.01 -4.34 18.12
CA VAL A 232 9.34 -3.02 18.23
C VAL A 232 8.38 -2.85 17.07
N PHE A 233 7.09 -2.94 17.36
CA PHE A 233 6.02 -2.79 16.40
C PHE A 233 5.39 -1.40 16.54
N VAL A 234 5.35 -0.61 15.47
CA VAL A 234 4.76 0.73 15.43
C VAL A 234 3.59 0.75 14.46
N GLY A 235 2.36 0.87 14.93
CA GLY A 235 1.21 0.94 14.03
C GLY A 235 -0.10 0.40 14.61
N ASN A 236 -1.08 0.25 13.73
CA ASN A 236 -2.35 -0.34 14.09
C ASN A 236 -2.21 -1.85 14.27
N LYS A 237 -2.57 -2.34 15.45
CA LYS A 237 -2.63 -3.77 15.71
C LYS A 237 -4.09 -4.26 15.70
N SER A 238 -4.31 -5.40 15.08
CA SER A 238 -5.58 -6.10 15.14
C SER A 238 -5.66 -7.04 16.34
N ARG A 239 -6.88 -7.47 16.68
CA ARG A 239 -7.10 -8.46 17.74
C ARG A 239 -6.60 -9.85 17.29
N GLY A 240 -6.18 -10.68 18.26
CA GLY A 240 -5.77 -12.05 18.00
C GLY A 240 -4.28 -12.22 17.70
N LEU A 241 -3.44 -11.23 18.07
CA LEU A 241 -1.99 -11.37 18.05
C LEU A 241 -1.51 -12.13 19.28
N GLU A 242 -1.05 -13.35 19.09
CA GLU A 242 -0.56 -14.23 20.17
C GLU A 242 0.83 -13.79 20.71
N ILE A 243 1.53 -12.95 19.92
CA ILE A 243 2.84 -12.38 20.30
C ILE A 243 2.71 -11.18 21.26
N GLU A 244 1.49 -10.74 21.58
CA GLU A 244 1.26 -9.53 22.37
C GLU A 244 1.72 -9.67 23.83
N GLU A 245 1.71 -10.89 24.37
CA GLU A 245 2.06 -11.16 25.76
C GLU A 245 3.53 -11.55 25.96
N LEU A 246 4.35 -11.53 24.92
CA LEU A 246 5.76 -11.87 25.03
C LEU A 246 6.55 -10.73 25.69
N PRO A 247 7.48 -11.03 26.61
CA PRO A 247 8.15 -10.00 27.42
C PRO A 247 9.07 -9.06 26.63
N ASN A 248 9.47 -9.48 25.43
CA ASN A 248 10.37 -8.73 24.54
C ASN A 248 9.70 -8.29 23.24
N THR A 249 8.36 -8.15 23.24
CA THR A 249 7.59 -7.53 22.16
C THR A 249 6.92 -6.26 22.64
N HIS A 250 7.11 -5.18 21.89
CA HIS A 250 6.67 -3.83 22.25
C HIS A 250 5.76 -3.29 21.16
N PHE A 251 4.51 -2.99 21.50
CA PHE A 251 3.52 -2.43 20.58
C PHE A 251 3.33 -0.95 20.86
N LEU A 252 3.75 -0.13 19.91
CA LEU A 252 3.61 1.33 19.97
C LEU A 252 2.43 1.75 19.08
N PRO A 253 1.66 2.76 19.47
CA PRO A 253 0.49 3.21 18.71
C PRO A 253 0.88 3.70 17.30
N PRO A 254 -0.09 3.79 16.37
CA PRO A 254 0.15 4.41 15.08
C PRO A 254 0.53 5.87 15.26
N VAL A 255 1.53 6.30 14.48
CA VAL A 255 2.03 7.67 14.47
C VAL A 255 1.83 8.28 13.08
N ARG A 256 1.96 9.58 12.97
CA ARG A 256 1.91 10.28 11.69
C ARG A 256 3.12 9.87 10.84
N TYR A 257 2.94 9.88 9.52
CA TYR A 257 4.00 9.50 8.57
C TYR A 257 5.28 10.33 8.75
N ASP A 258 5.11 11.62 9.00
CA ASP A 258 6.22 12.57 9.22
C ASP A 258 7.03 12.31 10.51
N GLU A 259 6.48 11.57 11.48
CA GLU A 259 7.16 11.19 12.71
C GLU A 259 7.87 9.82 12.63
N LEU A 260 7.48 8.95 11.68
CA LEU A 260 8.03 7.59 11.56
C LEU A 260 9.56 7.52 11.50
N PRO A 261 10.30 8.43 10.84
CA PRO A 261 11.77 8.42 10.85
C PRO A 261 12.38 8.49 12.24
N ARG A 262 11.74 9.18 13.20
CA ARG A 262 12.20 9.23 14.60
C ARG A 262 12.10 7.88 15.30
N TYR A 263 11.12 7.07 14.94
CA TYR A 263 10.96 5.71 15.44
C TYR A 263 11.99 4.78 14.78
N ALA A 264 12.11 4.85 13.45
CA ALA A 264 13.07 4.07 12.70
C ALA A 264 14.52 4.39 13.09
N ALA A 265 14.84 5.62 13.48
CA ALA A 265 16.15 6.00 13.98
C ALA A 265 16.59 5.14 15.19
N GLY A 266 15.63 4.71 16.01
CA GLY A 266 15.87 3.86 17.18
C GLY A 266 16.02 2.37 16.88
N PHE A 267 15.73 1.89 15.68
CA PHE A 267 15.87 0.49 15.31
C PHE A 267 17.34 0.13 15.03
N ASP A 268 17.75 -1.08 15.38
CA ASP A 268 19.06 -1.61 15.01
C ASP A 268 18.97 -2.36 13.68
N VAL A 269 17.90 -3.13 13.49
CA VAL A 269 17.57 -3.82 12.24
C VAL A 269 16.11 -3.55 11.90
N CYS A 270 15.82 -3.19 10.66
CA CYS A 270 14.46 -3.13 10.14
C CYS A 270 14.03 -4.53 9.70
N VAL A 271 12.87 -4.99 10.12
CA VAL A 271 12.41 -6.36 9.85
C VAL A 271 11.05 -6.40 9.17
N LEU A 272 10.87 -7.38 8.27
CA LEU A 272 9.57 -7.70 7.68
C LEU A 272 9.29 -9.20 7.85
N PRO A 273 8.85 -9.64 9.03
CA PRO A 273 8.56 -11.02 9.34
C PRO A 273 7.15 -11.39 8.89
N TRP A 274 6.93 -11.43 7.58
CA TRP A 274 5.62 -11.75 7.01
C TRP A 274 5.42 -13.26 6.84
N GLU A 275 4.18 -13.68 7.06
CA GLU A 275 3.71 -14.99 6.64
C GLU A 275 3.65 -15.04 5.11
N THR A 276 4.36 -15.97 4.48
CA THR A 276 4.51 -16.01 3.01
C THR A 276 3.94 -17.28 2.38
N GLU A 277 3.41 -18.20 3.16
CA GLU A 277 2.75 -19.41 2.65
C GLU A 277 1.41 -19.10 1.97
N GLN A 278 0.78 -17.99 2.35
CA GLN A 278 -0.46 -17.55 1.73
C GLN A 278 -0.20 -16.95 0.33
N ALA A 279 -1.03 -17.33 -0.62
CA ALA A 279 -0.94 -16.84 -2.00
C ALA A 279 -0.93 -15.30 -2.07
N PHE A 280 -1.79 -14.63 -1.32
CA PHE A 280 -1.89 -13.17 -1.30
C PHE A 280 -0.58 -12.50 -0.87
N THR A 281 0.04 -12.94 0.22
CA THR A 281 1.28 -12.35 0.75
C THR A 281 2.47 -12.57 -0.19
N SER A 282 2.48 -13.68 -0.94
CA SER A 282 3.56 -13.98 -1.90
C SER A 282 3.63 -12.99 -3.08
N TYR A 283 2.56 -12.23 -3.33
CA TYR A 283 2.53 -11.12 -4.30
C TYR A 283 2.76 -9.75 -3.65
N GLY A 284 2.98 -9.73 -2.34
CA GLY A 284 3.06 -8.48 -1.59
C GLY A 284 4.22 -7.59 -2.01
N SER A 285 3.90 -6.37 -2.42
CA SER A 285 4.87 -5.30 -2.69
C SER A 285 4.78 -4.27 -1.55
N ALA A 286 5.44 -4.58 -0.42
CA ALA A 286 5.40 -3.76 0.78
C ALA A 286 6.23 -2.48 0.62
N ILE A 287 5.56 -1.33 0.57
CA ILE A 287 6.20 -0.01 0.46
C ILE A 287 7.31 0.20 1.51
N LYS A 288 7.11 -0.32 2.72
CA LYS A 288 8.04 -0.16 3.85
C LYS A 288 9.43 -0.76 3.59
N VAL A 289 9.59 -1.73 2.69
CA VAL A 289 10.93 -2.26 2.33
C VAL A 289 11.78 -1.18 1.68
N ARG A 290 11.21 -0.37 0.79
CA ARG A 290 11.92 0.75 0.17
C ARG A 290 12.19 1.87 1.18
N GLU A 291 11.26 2.10 2.11
CA GLU A 291 11.43 3.04 3.21
C GLU A 291 12.56 2.58 4.15
N TYR A 292 12.62 1.29 4.49
CA TYR A 292 13.72 0.70 5.29
C TYR A 292 15.07 0.86 4.58
N LEU A 293 15.15 0.53 3.28
CA LEU A 293 16.39 0.70 2.51
C LEU A 293 16.83 2.17 2.46
N ALA A 294 15.88 3.10 2.32
CA ALA A 294 16.18 4.52 2.31
C ALA A 294 16.71 5.03 3.66
N THR A 295 16.36 4.38 4.79
CA THR A 295 16.99 4.72 6.09
C THR A 295 18.47 4.42 6.12
N GLY A 296 18.97 3.51 5.28
CA GLY A 296 20.35 2.99 5.33
C GLY A 296 20.57 1.91 6.40
N LYS A 297 19.59 1.61 7.25
CA LYS A 297 19.70 0.55 8.28
C LYS A 297 19.70 -0.84 7.67
N PRO A 298 20.29 -1.85 8.34
CA PRO A 298 20.16 -3.25 7.93
C PRO A 298 18.69 -3.67 7.82
N VAL A 299 18.38 -4.47 6.79
CA VAL A 299 17.02 -4.92 6.50
C VAL A 299 16.99 -6.43 6.35
N VAL A 300 16.11 -7.10 7.10
CA VAL A 300 15.85 -8.55 7.02
C VAL A 300 14.38 -8.78 6.75
N ILE A 301 14.05 -9.54 5.71
CA ILE A 301 12.66 -9.83 5.33
C ILE A 301 12.42 -11.33 5.14
N SER A 302 11.17 -11.75 5.29
CA SER A 302 10.69 -13.05 4.83
C SER A 302 10.86 -13.23 3.32
N PRO A 303 10.79 -14.46 2.77
CA PRO A 303 11.05 -14.74 1.35
C PRO A 303 9.94 -14.19 0.45
N LEU A 304 10.08 -12.93 0.04
CA LEU A 304 9.17 -12.25 -0.87
C LEU A 304 9.82 -12.14 -2.27
N PRO A 305 9.27 -12.84 -3.30
CA PRO A 305 9.82 -12.85 -4.65
C PRO A 305 9.98 -11.46 -5.28
N GLU A 306 9.13 -10.51 -4.87
CA GLU A 306 9.17 -9.12 -5.33
C GLU A 306 10.53 -8.46 -5.10
N TYR A 307 11.28 -8.88 -4.06
CA TYR A 307 12.52 -8.22 -3.65
C TYR A 307 13.80 -8.97 -4.01
N GLU A 308 13.73 -10.08 -4.76
CA GLU A 308 14.90 -10.85 -5.19
C GLU A 308 15.94 -10.00 -5.92
N HIS A 309 15.49 -9.04 -6.71
CA HIS A 309 16.36 -8.11 -7.42
C HIS A 309 17.14 -7.15 -6.49
N LEU A 310 16.79 -7.08 -5.22
CA LEU A 310 17.46 -6.28 -4.19
C LEU A 310 18.28 -7.12 -3.21
N ALA A 311 18.46 -8.42 -3.46
CA ALA A 311 19.20 -9.33 -2.57
C ALA A 311 20.64 -8.90 -2.29
N GLY A 312 21.24 -8.05 -3.13
CA GLY A 312 22.55 -7.46 -2.89
C GLY A 312 22.60 -6.39 -1.80
N VAL A 313 21.47 -5.83 -1.40
CA VAL A 313 21.39 -4.71 -0.44
C VAL A 313 20.44 -4.98 0.73
N LEU A 314 19.61 -6.01 0.66
CA LEU A 314 18.77 -6.47 1.77
C LEU A 314 18.92 -7.98 1.96
N ARG A 315 18.61 -8.47 3.15
CA ARG A 315 18.71 -9.87 3.50
C ARG A 315 17.33 -10.52 3.39
N ILE A 316 17.20 -11.52 2.49
CA ILE A 316 15.95 -12.27 2.26
C ILE A 316 16.12 -13.65 2.91
N ALA A 317 15.43 -13.88 4.00
CA ALA A 317 15.45 -15.17 4.69
C ALA A 317 14.72 -16.25 3.87
N ARG A 318 15.26 -17.45 3.81
CA ARG A 318 14.66 -18.60 3.12
C ARG A 318 13.92 -19.55 4.07
N SER A 319 14.19 -19.44 5.36
CA SER A 319 13.52 -20.16 6.44
C SER A 319 13.51 -19.31 7.71
N ARG A 320 12.81 -19.77 8.75
CA ARG A 320 12.83 -19.12 10.07
C ARG A 320 14.22 -19.16 10.71
N GLU A 321 14.96 -20.25 10.53
CA GLU A 321 16.37 -20.39 10.99
C GLU A 321 17.27 -19.39 10.27
N ASP A 322 17.12 -19.29 8.95
CA ASP A 322 17.88 -18.34 8.14
C ASP A 322 17.57 -16.89 8.54
N PHE A 323 16.31 -16.59 8.89
CA PHE A 323 15.93 -15.26 9.40
C PHE A 323 16.72 -14.89 10.66
N PHE A 324 16.88 -15.82 11.61
CA PHE A 324 17.64 -15.57 12.83
C PHE A 324 19.12 -15.29 12.53
N ARG A 325 19.74 -16.14 11.72
CA ARG A 325 21.12 -15.95 11.28
C ARG A 325 21.32 -14.60 10.59
N LEU A 326 20.42 -14.23 9.67
CA LEU A 326 20.51 -12.97 8.95
C LEU A 326 20.29 -11.74 9.84
N VAL A 327 19.50 -11.85 10.92
CA VAL A 327 19.38 -10.82 11.94
C VAL A 327 20.66 -10.70 12.75
N GLU A 328 21.31 -11.81 13.14
CA GLU A 328 22.60 -11.82 13.81
C GLU A 328 23.68 -11.15 12.94
N ASP A 329 23.79 -11.54 11.67
CA ASP A 329 24.70 -10.92 10.70
C ASP A 329 24.39 -9.40 10.50
N ALA A 330 23.11 -9.02 10.59
CA ALA A 330 22.69 -7.62 10.47
C ALA A 330 23.07 -6.77 11.69
N LEU A 331 23.06 -7.36 12.88
CA LEU A 331 23.44 -6.70 14.13
C LEU A 331 24.96 -6.51 14.24
N GLU A 332 25.75 -7.35 13.59
CA GLU A 332 27.19 -7.26 13.53
C GLU A 332 27.70 -6.30 12.44
N GLU A 333 26.78 -5.84 11.57
CA GLU A 333 27.14 -4.96 10.45
C GLU A 333 27.70 -3.63 10.95
N THR A 334 28.91 -3.30 10.51
CA THR A 334 29.60 -2.06 10.86
C THR A 334 29.96 -1.27 9.59
N GLY A 335 30.13 0.04 9.77
CA GLY A 335 30.55 0.93 8.67
C GLY A 335 29.36 1.51 7.88
N THR A 336 29.69 2.41 6.96
CA THR A 336 28.68 3.22 6.23
C THR A 336 28.50 2.76 4.78
N GLU A 337 29.31 1.87 4.27
CA GLU A 337 29.30 1.45 2.86
C GLU A 337 27.98 0.70 2.54
N ALA A 338 27.63 -0.29 3.36
CA ALA A 338 26.39 -1.04 3.19
C ALA A 338 25.14 -0.14 3.33
N ALA A 339 25.17 0.83 4.26
CA ALA A 339 24.13 1.82 4.40
C ALA A 339 23.96 2.67 3.13
N ARG A 340 25.07 3.14 2.55
CA ARG A 340 25.07 3.90 1.29
C ARG A 340 24.57 3.06 0.11
N ALA A 341 24.94 1.79 0.05
CA ALA A 341 24.47 0.87 -1.00
C ALA A 341 22.95 0.69 -0.94
N ARG A 342 22.36 0.50 0.26
CA ARG A 342 20.93 0.42 0.46
C ARG A 342 20.20 1.70 0.01
N GLN A 343 20.70 2.85 0.41
CA GLN A 343 20.14 4.14 -0.01
C GLN A 343 20.23 4.35 -1.52
N ALA A 344 21.40 4.04 -2.13
CA ALA A 344 21.58 4.16 -3.57
C ALA A 344 20.60 3.30 -4.38
N ALA A 345 20.29 2.09 -3.89
CA ALA A 345 19.38 1.16 -4.56
C ALA A 345 17.93 1.68 -4.68
N VAL A 346 17.53 2.68 -3.88
CA VAL A 346 16.15 3.21 -3.87
C VAL A 346 16.07 4.72 -4.11
N ARG A 347 17.22 5.40 -4.23
CA ARG A 347 17.29 6.86 -4.35
C ARG A 347 16.45 7.42 -5.49
N ASP A 348 16.52 6.80 -6.67
CA ASP A 348 15.83 7.28 -7.88
C ASP A 348 14.38 6.77 -7.95
N GLY A 349 14.01 5.80 -7.10
CA GLY A 349 12.67 5.23 -7.00
C GLY A 349 11.70 6.09 -6.21
N THR A 350 11.65 7.40 -6.44
CA THR A 350 10.82 8.34 -5.70
C THR A 350 9.38 8.43 -6.25
N TRP A 351 8.45 8.91 -5.41
CA TRP A 351 7.08 9.18 -5.85
C TRP A 351 7.00 10.24 -6.94
N ASP A 352 7.94 11.21 -6.97
CA ASP A 352 8.01 12.24 -8.00
C ASP A 352 8.43 11.63 -9.34
N ALA A 353 9.50 10.84 -9.36
CA ALA A 353 9.97 10.14 -10.56
C ALA A 353 8.88 9.19 -11.12
N ARG A 354 8.16 8.47 -10.25
CA ARG A 354 7.05 7.61 -10.70
C ARG A 354 5.89 8.41 -11.29
N ALA A 355 5.55 9.54 -10.69
CA ALA A 355 4.48 10.40 -11.21
C ALA A 355 4.85 11.01 -12.57
N GLU A 356 6.07 11.49 -12.73
CA GLU A 356 6.59 12.02 -13.99
C GLU A 356 6.57 10.95 -15.11
N TRP A 357 7.11 9.76 -14.82
CA TRP A 357 7.11 8.66 -15.76
C TRP A 357 5.69 8.25 -16.21
N VAL A 358 4.74 8.14 -15.26
CA VAL A 358 3.34 7.83 -15.58
C VAL A 358 2.69 8.97 -16.37
N SER A 359 3.03 10.25 -16.10
CA SER A 359 2.54 11.36 -16.89
C SER A 359 2.97 11.22 -18.35
N GLY A 360 4.22 10.87 -18.60
CA GLY A 360 4.71 10.61 -19.97
C GLY A 360 3.96 9.49 -20.68
N LEU A 361 3.68 8.37 -19.98
CA LEU A 361 2.86 7.28 -20.55
C LEU A 361 1.45 7.73 -20.91
N ILE A 362 0.83 8.55 -20.07
CA ILE A 362 -0.51 9.10 -20.29
C ILE A 362 -0.51 10.03 -21.50
N GLU A 363 0.44 10.94 -21.61
CA GLU A 363 0.58 11.89 -22.72
C GLU A 363 0.78 11.15 -24.05
N GLU A 364 1.62 10.13 -24.06
CA GLU A 364 1.86 9.29 -25.23
C GLU A 364 0.59 8.53 -25.66
N ALA A 365 -0.16 7.97 -24.70
CA ALA A 365 -1.41 7.28 -24.97
C ALA A 365 -2.49 8.21 -25.50
N LEU A 366 -2.63 9.42 -24.94
CA LEU A 366 -3.54 10.44 -25.45
C LEU A 366 -3.15 10.89 -26.86
N GLY A 367 -1.85 11.08 -27.13
CA GLY A 367 -1.35 11.42 -28.47
C GLY A 367 -1.63 10.34 -29.52
N ARG A 368 -1.65 9.05 -29.15
CA ARG A 368 -2.07 7.96 -30.03
C ARG A 368 -3.57 8.01 -30.33
N LYS A 369 -4.41 8.23 -29.32
CA LYS A 369 -5.87 8.34 -29.49
C LYS A 369 -6.31 9.55 -30.32
N GLY A 370 -5.62 10.68 -30.20
CA GLY A 370 -5.95 11.87 -30.99
C GLY A 370 -5.55 11.79 -32.47
N ARG A 371 -4.78 10.76 -32.86
CA ARG A 371 -4.37 10.49 -34.26
C ARG A 371 -5.15 9.35 -34.91
N ALA A 372 -5.92 8.60 -34.15
CA ALA A 372 -6.79 7.53 -34.63
C ALA A 372 -8.23 8.02 -34.82
#